data_7d9603dc6c77fcc1cf2edb96b2374b18
#
_entry.id   7d9603dc6c77fcc1cf2edb96b2374b18
#
_cell.length_a   1.000
_cell.length_b   1.000
_cell.length_c   1.000
_cell.angle_alpha   90.00
_cell.angle_beta   90.00
_cell.angle_gamma   90.00
#
_symmetry.space_group_name_H-M   'P 1'
#
loop_
_entity.id
_entity.type
_entity.pdbx_description
1 polymer ?
#
loop_
_entity_poly.entity_id
_entity_poly.type
_entity_poly.pdbx_seq_one_letter_code
_entity_poly.pdbx_strand_id
1 'polypeptide(L)'
;MALEAPGGKGRAVVHAVLPRRTAFVRRAAGEHVVKQVLAANVDTVFLVMGLDRDYNPRRIERALVLAWESGADPVVLLNKADLCDEVEARRVEIEAAAPGVPVRVIAAKPGEGLDDLAPWLEPGRTVALLGSSGVGKSTIVNQLLGEERQKTRSVRESDQRGRHTTTHRELVVLPGGGLLVDTPGLREIQLWASEEGLASAFEDVEKLAPGCKFRDCVHESEPGCAVLAAVDYGSLSEERLASYRKLRAEVRSLDIRHDPELQRAEKAHWRSIHKSVKVHPKRSS
;
A
#
# COMPACT_ATOMS: atom_id res chain seq x y z
N MET A 1 -17.75 1.78 -17.51
CA MET A 1 -18.05 1.22 -18.84
C MET A 1 -19.57 1.23 -19.01
N ALA A 2 -20.06 1.83 -20.07
CA ALA A 2 -21.50 1.82 -20.38
C ALA A 2 -21.79 0.61 -21.28
N LEU A 3 -22.70 -0.25 -20.84
CA LEU A 3 -23.07 -1.48 -21.54
C LEU A 3 -24.57 -1.48 -21.84
N GLU A 4 -24.94 -1.94 -23.00
CA GLU A 4 -26.30 -2.31 -23.32
C GLU A 4 -26.46 -3.82 -23.06
N ALA A 5 -27.43 -4.17 -22.19
CA ALA A 5 -27.73 -5.56 -21.91
C ALA A 5 -28.39 -6.21 -23.16
N PRO A 6 -27.97 -7.41 -23.57
CA PRO A 6 -28.61 -8.07 -24.71
C PRO A 6 -30.01 -8.49 -24.35
N GLY A 7 -30.97 -8.13 -25.21
CA GLY A 7 -32.33 -8.64 -25.18
C GLY A 7 -32.40 -10.10 -25.67
N GLY A 8 -31.70 -11.02 -24.97
CA GLY A 8 -31.62 -12.44 -25.35
C GLY A 8 -30.19 -12.97 -25.38
N LYS A 9 -29.90 -14.05 -26.15
CA LYS A 9 -28.56 -14.68 -26.30
C LYS A 9 -27.55 -13.83 -27.10
N GLY A 10 -27.62 -12.51 -27.06
CA GLY A 10 -26.78 -11.58 -27.80
C GLY A 10 -25.48 -11.22 -27.08
N ARG A 11 -24.55 -10.57 -27.78
CA ARG A 11 -23.32 -9.99 -27.23
C ARG A 11 -23.65 -8.62 -26.65
N ALA A 12 -23.12 -8.32 -25.44
CA ALA A 12 -23.20 -6.98 -24.89
C ALA A 12 -22.37 -5.99 -25.72
N VAL A 13 -22.90 -4.80 -25.97
CA VAL A 13 -22.20 -3.75 -26.71
C VAL A 13 -21.62 -2.74 -25.74
N VAL A 14 -20.32 -2.46 -25.86
CA VAL A 14 -19.64 -1.42 -25.09
C VAL A 14 -19.80 -0.10 -25.85
N HIS A 15 -20.58 0.83 -25.32
CA HIS A 15 -20.77 2.15 -25.93
C HIS A 15 -19.67 3.14 -25.53
N ALA A 16 -19.20 3.07 -24.29
CA ALA A 16 -18.14 3.96 -23.81
C ALA A 16 -17.34 3.34 -22.66
N VAL A 17 -16.09 3.74 -22.56
CA VAL A 17 -15.23 3.49 -21.38
C VAL A 17 -15.15 4.80 -20.60
N LEU A 18 -15.74 4.84 -19.42
CA LEU A 18 -15.76 6.02 -18.56
C LEU A 18 -14.37 6.29 -17.96
N PRO A 19 -14.01 7.55 -17.67
CA PRO A 19 -12.80 7.90 -16.96
C PRO A 19 -12.72 7.18 -15.61
N ARG A 20 -11.52 6.78 -15.23
CA ARG A 20 -11.27 6.20 -13.91
C ARG A 20 -11.06 7.32 -12.90
N ARG A 21 -11.68 7.22 -11.71
CA ARG A 21 -11.44 8.11 -10.58
C ARG A 21 -10.24 7.63 -9.77
N THR A 22 -10.16 6.32 -9.55
CA THR A 22 -9.09 5.65 -8.82
C THR A 22 -8.61 4.43 -9.61
N ALA A 23 -7.34 4.04 -9.46
CA ALA A 23 -6.81 2.86 -10.15
C ALA A 23 -5.62 2.23 -9.40
N PHE A 24 -5.76 0.96 -9.03
CA PHE A 24 -4.63 0.14 -8.61
C PHE A 24 -3.90 -0.40 -9.84
N VAL A 25 -2.63 -0.05 -9.97
CA VAL A 25 -1.81 -0.39 -11.13
C VAL A 25 -0.61 -1.23 -10.69
N ARG A 26 -0.30 -2.27 -11.45
CA ARG A 26 0.97 -2.99 -11.30
C ARG A 26 1.77 -2.94 -12.60
N ARG A 27 3.06 -3.21 -12.50
CA ARG A 27 3.89 -3.49 -13.67
C ARG A 27 3.61 -4.91 -14.17
N ALA A 28 3.32 -5.06 -15.45
CA ALA A 28 3.35 -6.37 -16.07
C ALA A 28 4.81 -6.80 -16.27
N ALA A 29 5.11 -8.09 -16.01
CA ALA A 29 6.42 -8.66 -16.33
C ALA A 29 6.59 -8.72 -17.85
N GLY A 30 7.70 -8.18 -18.39
CA GLY A 30 8.01 -8.18 -19.83
C GLY A 30 9.11 -7.17 -20.17
N GLU A 31 9.64 -7.23 -21.40
CA GLU A 31 10.67 -6.31 -21.90
C GLU A 31 10.18 -4.86 -22.00
N HIS A 32 8.87 -4.65 -22.18
CA HIS A 32 8.24 -3.34 -22.16
C HIS A 32 7.44 -3.15 -20.89
N VAL A 33 7.62 -2.00 -20.23
CA VAL A 33 6.89 -1.61 -19.02
C VAL A 33 5.45 -1.30 -19.38
N VAL A 34 4.55 -2.28 -19.25
CA VAL A 34 3.12 -2.09 -19.47
C VAL A 34 2.43 -1.92 -18.12
N LYS A 35 1.77 -0.77 -17.96
CA LYS A 35 0.90 -0.53 -16.80
C LYS A 35 -0.33 -1.44 -16.89
N GLN A 36 -0.48 -2.38 -15.96
CA GLN A 36 -1.65 -3.23 -15.86
C GLN A 36 -2.56 -2.77 -14.73
N VAL A 37 -3.76 -2.30 -15.06
CA VAL A 37 -4.78 -1.96 -14.07
C VAL A 37 -5.33 -3.24 -13.44
N LEU A 38 -5.23 -3.34 -12.13
CA LEU A 38 -5.73 -4.45 -11.33
C LEU A 38 -7.17 -4.23 -10.90
N ALA A 39 -7.48 -3.03 -10.40
CA ALA A 39 -8.80 -2.57 -10.02
C ALA A 39 -8.93 -1.07 -10.32
N ALA A 40 -10.13 -0.61 -10.55
CA ALA A 40 -10.43 0.80 -10.79
C ALA A 40 -11.73 1.19 -10.10
N ASN A 41 -11.87 2.49 -9.81
CA ASN A 41 -13.06 3.07 -9.15
C ASN A 41 -13.34 2.40 -7.79
N VAL A 42 -12.28 2.10 -7.04
CA VAL A 42 -12.34 1.70 -5.63
C VAL A 42 -12.42 2.98 -4.82
N ASP A 43 -13.45 3.14 -4.01
CA ASP A 43 -13.62 4.32 -3.16
C ASP A 43 -12.74 4.18 -1.90
N THR A 44 -12.76 3.01 -1.26
CA THR A 44 -11.99 2.76 -0.02
C THR A 44 -11.16 1.50 -0.13
N VAL A 45 -9.94 1.54 0.37
CA VAL A 45 -9.09 0.36 0.52
C VAL A 45 -8.88 0.03 1.99
N PHE A 46 -9.29 -1.17 2.39
CA PHE A 46 -9.02 -1.71 3.71
C PHE A 46 -7.62 -2.32 3.76
N LEU A 47 -6.74 -1.67 4.51
CA LEU A 47 -5.38 -2.14 4.77
C LEU A 47 -5.40 -3.09 5.96
N VAL A 48 -5.44 -4.40 5.69
CA VAL A 48 -5.65 -5.43 6.71
C VAL A 48 -4.31 -5.93 7.25
N MET A 49 -4.14 -5.84 8.56
CA MET A 49 -2.99 -6.37 9.30
C MET A 49 -3.48 -7.25 10.45
N GLY A 50 -2.82 -8.40 10.66
CA GLY A 50 -3.07 -9.24 11.83
C GLY A 50 -2.35 -8.73 13.06
N LEU A 51 -3.02 -8.75 14.21
CA LEU A 51 -2.42 -8.47 15.53
C LEU A 51 -1.70 -9.69 16.11
N ASP A 52 -1.33 -10.64 15.27
CA ASP A 52 -0.56 -11.83 15.61
C ASP A 52 0.93 -11.65 15.25
N ARG A 53 1.63 -12.76 14.99
CA ARG A 53 3.06 -12.75 14.61
C ARG A 53 3.37 -12.00 13.31
N ASP A 54 2.36 -11.65 12.52
CA ASP A 54 2.51 -10.90 11.27
C ASP A 54 2.41 -9.37 11.47
N TYR A 55 2.25 -8.92 12.72
CA TYR A 55 2.20 -7.49 13.06
C TYR A 55 3.49 -6.77 12.66
N ASN A 56 3.35 -5.75 11.79
CA ASN A 56 4.48 -4.96 11.32
C ASN A 56 4.00 -3.59 10.80
N PRO A 57 4.13 -2.50 11.57
CA PRO A 57 3.71 -1.15 11.18
C PRO A 57 4.29 -0.67 9.85
N ARG A 58 5.52 -1.06 9.52
CA ARG A 58 6.17 -0.68 8.24
C ARG A 58 5.47 -1.25 7.00
N ARG A 59 4.71 -2.35 7.15
CA ARG A 59 3.86 -2.85 6.06
C ARG A 59 2.65 -1.96 5.84
N ILE A 60 2.13 -1.33 6.89
CA ILE A 60 1.03 -0.36 6.78
C ILE A 60 1.54 0.90 6.07
N GLU A 61 2.69 1.45 6.44
CA GLU A 61 3.27 2.60 5.76
C GLU A 61 3.45 2.34 4.25
N ARG A 62 3.97 1.17 3.89
CA ARG A 62 4.07 0.76 2.48
C ARG A 62 2.71 0.63 1.80
N ALA A 63 1.73 0.07 2.48
CA ALA A 63 0.37 -0.10 1.95
C ALA A 63 -0.33 1.25 1.77
N LEU A 64 -0.06 2.22 2.65
CA LEU A 64 -0.54 3.60 2.53
C LEU A 64 -0.02 4.29 1.26
N VAL A 65 1.28 4.13 0.95
CA VAL A 65 1.83 4.67 -0.30
C VAL A 65 1.06 4.15 -1.52
N LEU A 66 0.73 2.85 -1.55
CA LEU A 66 -0.06 2.25 -2.63
C LEU A 66 -1.51 2.74 -2.65
N ALA A 67 -2.12 2.93 -1.48
CA ALA A 67 -3.48 3.43 -1.37
C ALA A 67 -3.58 4.87 -1.92
N TRP A 68 -2.71 5.75 -1.46
CA TRP A 68 -2.67 7.14 -1.93
C TRP A 68 -2.35 7.24 -3.42
N GLU A 69 -1.39 6.45 -3.91
CA GLU A 69 -1.07 6.38 -5.36
C GLU A 69 -2.29 5.95 -6.20
N SER A 70 -3.14 5.09 -5.66
CA SER A 70 -4.34 4.64 -6.37
C SER A 70 -5.45 5.70 -6.42
N GLY A 71 -5.40 6.68 -5.53
CA GLY A 71 -6.45 7.68 -5.29
C GLY A 71 -7.61 7.16 -4.43
N ALA A 72 -7.54 5.95 -3.86
CA ALA A 72 -8.56 5.40 -2.96
C ALA A 72 -8.27 5.80 -1.51
N ASP A 73 -9.33 6.04 -0.73
CA ASP A 73 -9.22 6.39 0.69
C ASP A 73 -8.79 5.17 1.53
N PRO A 74 -7.65 5.22 2.25
CA PRO A 74 -7.22 4.12 3.09
C PRO A 74 -7.97 4.08 4.42
N VAL A 75 -8.24 2.85 4.90
CA VAL A 75 -8.69 2.55 6.26
C VAL A 75 -7.87 1.36 6.77
N VAL A 76 -7.24 1.48 7.92
CA VAL A 76 -6.48 0.36 8.52
C VAL A 76 -7.40 -0.52 9.34
N LEU A 77 -7.35 -1.83 9.07
CA LEU A 77 -8.05 -2.85 9.85
C LEU A 77 -7.05 -3.70 10.62
N LEU A 78 -7.03 -3.57 11.95
CA LEU A 78 -6.27 -4.42 12.86
C LEU A 78 -7.11 -5.64 13.20
N ASN A 79 -6.86 -6.73 12.50
CA ASN A 79 -7.62 -7.97 12.65
C ASN A 79 -6.97 -8.95 13.64
N LYS A 80 -7.73 -9.94 14.10
CA LYS A 80 -7.33 -10.95 15.08
C LYS A 80 -7.09 -10.34 16.47
N ALA A 81 -7.89 -9.36 16.85
CA ALA A 81 -7.83 -8.76 18.18
C ALA A 81 -8.07 -9.80 19.29
N ASP A 82 -8.82 -10.86 18.99
CA ASP A 82 -9.06 -12.02 19.83
C ASP A 82 -7.79 -12.82 20.21
N LEU A 83 -6.66 -12.57 19.52
CA LEU A 83 -5.38 -13.24 19.72
C LEU A 83 -4.29 -12.31 20.28
N CYS A 84 -4.64 -11.10 20.73
CA CYS A 84 -3.68 -10.08 21.12
C CYS A 84 -4.03 -9.49 22.49
N ASP A 85 -3.09 -9.52 23.43
CA ASP A 85 -3.26 -8.92 24.76
C ASP A 85 -2.97 -7.41 24.79
N GLU A 86 -2.25 -6.88 23.78
CA GLU A 86 -1.77 -5.48 23.71
C GLU A 86 -2.46 -4.67 22.61
N VAL A 87 -3.75 -4.91 22.37
CA VAL A 87 -4.50 -4.32 21.25
C VAL A 87 -4.40 -2.80 21.23
N GLU A 88 -4.60 -2.16 22.38
CA GLU A 88 -4.61 -0.68 22.46
C GLU A 88 -3.22 -0.08 22.18
N ALA A 89 -2.15 -0.67 22.71
CA ALA A 89 -0.79 -0.21 22.45
C ALA A 89 -0.46 -0.29 20.95
N ARG A 90 -0.84 -1.39 20.30
CA ARG A 90 -0.63 -1.57 18.84
C ARG A 90 -1.52 -0.65 18.01
N ARG A 91 -2.73 -0.34 18.47
CA ARG A 91 -3.59 0.64 17.81
C ARG A 91 -2.94 2.02 17.81
N VAL A 92 -2.44 2.48 18.97
CA VAL A 92 -1.75 3.78 19.09
C VAL A 92 -0.49 3.84 18.20
N GLU A 93 0.29 2.76 18.15
CA GLU A 93 1.47 2.66 17.27
C GLU A 93 1.09 2.81 15.78
N ILE A 94 0.01 2.16 15.36
CA ILE A 94 -0.47 2.27 13.98
C ILE A 94 -1.06 3.64 13.68
N GLU A 95 -1.77 4.26 14.60
CA GLU A 95 -2.27 5.64 14.42
C GLU A 95 -1.12 6.64 14.26
N ALA A 96 -0.01 6.43 14.97
CA ALA A 96 1.21 7.23 14.79
C ALA A 96 1.89 6.97 13.42
N ALA A 97 1.84 5.73 12.92
CA ALA A 97 2.40 5.36 11.60
C ALA A 97 1.50 5.77 10.41
N ALA A 98 0.21 6.03 10.67
CA ALA A 98 -0.82 6.35 9.69
C ALA A 98 -1.61 7.61 10.08
N PRO A 99 -0.97 8.78 10.23
CA PRO A 99 -1.63 9.99 10.70
C PRO A 99 -2.79 10.38 9.78
N GLY A 100 -3.96 10.67 10.38
CA GLY A 100 -5.16 11.05 9.66
C GLY A 100 -5.92 9.91 8.97
N VAL A 101 -5.44 8.67 9.06
CA VAL A 101 -6.09 7.50 8.49
C VAL A 101 -6.94 6.81 9.57
N PRO A 102 -8.22 6.49 9.31
CA PRO A 102 -9.04 5.75 10.25
C PRO A 102 -8.44 4.37 10.57
N VAL A 103 -8.33 4.03 11.85
CA VAL A 103 -7.91 2.70 12.33
C VAL A 103 -9.10 2.03 13.00
N ARG A 104 -9.40 0.78 12.62
CA ARG A 104 -10.45 -0.04 13.22
C ARG A 104 -9.86 -1.36 13.71
N VAL A 105 -10.27 -1.75 14.91
CA VAL A 105 -9.88 -3.01 15.54
C VAL A 105 -11.02 -4.00 15.33
N ILE A 106 -10.71 -5.16 14.79
CA ILE A 106 -11.70 -6.21 14.51
C ILE A 106 -11.18 -7.58 14.91
N ALA A 107 -12.09 -8.49 15.20
CA ALA A 107 -11.83 -9.92 15.29
C ALA A 107 -12.78 -10.62 14.30
N ALA A 108 -12.34 -10.76 13.07
CA ALA A 108 -13.21 -11.23 11.98
C ALA A 108 -13.69 -12.66 12.19
N LYS A 109 -12.95 -13.52 12.90
CA LYS A 109 -13.35 -14.91 13.14
C LYS A 109 -14.57 -15.02 14.06
N PRO A 110 -14.64 -14.36 15.24
CA PRO A 110 -15.84 -14.29 16.05
C PRO A 110 -16.88 -13.29 15.50
N GLY A 111 -16.53 -12.41 14.55
CA GLY A 111 -17.44 -11.42 13.97
C GLY A 111 -17.47 -10.08 14.69
N GLU A 112 -16.53 -9.82 15.59
CA GLU A 112 -16.49 -8.61 16.41
C GLU A 112 -15.91 -7.41 15.67
N GLY A 113 -16.48 -6.20 15.84
CA GLY A 113 -16.03 -4.93 15.28
C GLY A 113 -16.33 -4.76 13.76
N LEU A 114 -17.03 -5.71 13.13
CA LEU A 114 -17.34 -5.62 11.69
C LEU A 114 -18.43 -4.59 11.40
N ASP A 115 -19.32 -4.34 12.35
CA ASP A 115 -20.38 -3.32 12.21
C ASP A 115 -19.79 -1.90 12.08
N ASP A 116 -18.61 -1.66 12.64
CA ASP A 116 -17.90 -0.39 12.54
C ASP A 116 -17.43 -0.08 11.11
N LEU A 117 -17.49 -1.06 10.20
CA LEU A 117 -17.14 -0.90 8.80
C LEU A 117 -18.31 -0.37 7.94
N ALA A 118 -19.52 -0.35 8.48
CA ALA A 118 -20.74 0.05 7.77
C ALA A 118 -20.62 1.38 7.00
N PRO A 119 -19.96 2.45 7.51
CA PRO A 119 -19.85 3.72 6.78
C PRO A 119 -19.15 3.63 5.43
N TRP A 120 -18.28 2.62 5.24
CA TRP A 120 -17.56 2.40 3.97
C TRP A 120 -18.23 1.38 3.06
N LEU A 121 -19.27 0.68 3.57
CA LEU A 121 -19.97 -0.40 2.87
C LEU A 121 -21.37 -0.02 2.40
N GLU A 122 -21.68 1.27 2.37
CA GLU A 122 -22.95 1.81 1.89
C GLU A 122 -23.22 1.47 0.42
N PRO A 123 -24.50 1.48 -0.02
CA PRO A 123 -24.87 1.24 -1.41
C PRO A 123 -24.09 2.14 -2.38
N GLY A 124 -23.50 1.54 -3.42
CA GLY A 124 -22.71 2.23 -4.43
C GLY A 124 -21.27 2.55 -4.04
N ARG A 125 -20.85 2.29 -2.80
CA ARG A 125 -19.43 2.36 -2.39
C ARG A 125 -18.71 1.07 -2.77
N THR A 126 -17.54 1.22 -3.32
CA THR A 126 -16.69 0.11 -3.72
C THR A 126 -15.48 0.01 -2.80
N VAL A 127 -15.30 -1.13 -2.16
CA VAL A 127 -14.14 -1.39 -1.28
C VAL A 127 -13.25 -2.48 -1.85
N ALA A 128 -11.95 -2.42 -1.52
CA ALA A 128 -10.98 -3.48 -1.77
C ALA A 128 -10.21 -3.81 -0.50
N LEU A 129 -9.66 -5.03 -0.39
CA LEU A 129 -8.83 -5.43 0.73
C LEU A 129 -7.37 -5.64 0.29
N LEU A 130 -6.46 -4.98 0.99
CA LEU A 130 -5.02 -5.11 0.83
C LEU A 130 -4.40 -5.65 2.12
N GLY A 131 -3.41 -6.52 2.03
CA GLY A 131 -2.71 -7.09 3.19
C GLY A 131 -2.06 -8.43 2.89
N SER A 132 -1.16 -8.89 3.77
CA SER A 132 -0.40 -10.14 3.63
C SER A 132 -1.30 -11.38 3.54
N SER A 133 -0.73 -12.50 3.12
CA SER A 133 -1.43 -13.80 3.21
C SER A 133 -1.62 -14.18 4.68
N GLY A 134 -2.79 -14.71 5.02
CA GLY A 134 -3.07 -15.17 6.40
C GLY A 134 -3.54 -14.10 7.38
N VAL A 135 -3.63 -12.80 7.01
CA VAL A 135 -4.14 -11.73 7.91
C VAL A 135 -5.67 -11.77 8.13
N GLY A 136 -6.39 -12.63 7.39
CA GLY A 136 -7.82 -12.83 7.58
C GLY A 136 -8.72 -12.14 6.56
N LYS A 137 -8.21 -11.67 5.41
CA LYS A 137 -9.02 -11.03 4.35
C LYS A 137 -10.21 -11.89 3.91
N SER A 138 -9.97 -13.18 3.64
CA SER A 138 -11.06 -14.10 3.24
C SER A 138 -12.09 -14.30 4.35
N THR A 139 -11.67 -14.26 5.61
CA THR A 139 -12.59 -14.33 6.74
C THR A 139 -13.46 -13.07 6.82
N ILE A 140 -12.86 -11.89 6.65
CA ILE A 140 -13.59 -10.61 6.60
C ILE A 140 -14.63 -10.65 5.47
N VAL A 141 -14.22 -11.07 4.27
CA VAL A 141 -15.12 -11.16 3.11
C VAL A 141 -16.30 -12.09 3.38
N ASN A 142 -16.06 -13.28 3.94
CA ASN A 142 -17.12 -14.24 4.27
C ASN A 142 -18.09 -13.68 5.31
N GLN A 143 -17.58 -13.00 6.33
CA GLN A 143 -18.41 -12.36 7.35
C GLN A 143 -19.27 -11.23 6.75
N LEU A 144 -18.70 -10.38 5.90
CA LEU A 144 -19.44 -9.31 5.25
C LEU A 144 -20.50 -9.81 4.25
N LEU A 145 -20.31 -11.00 3.70
CA LEU A 145 -21.29 -11.67 2.83
C LEU A 145 -22.36 -12.44 3.60
N GLY A 146 -22.13 -12.78 4.86
CA GLY A 146 -22.99 -13.66 5.64
C GLY A 146 -22.98 -15.12 5.15
N GLU A 147 -22.01 -15.52 4.33
CA GLU A 147 -21.87 -16.87 3.76
C GLU A 147 -20.42 -17.29 3.57
N GLU A 148 -20.13 -18.59 3.64
CA GLU A 148 -18.81 -19.14 3.33
C GLU A 148 -18.55 -19.24 1.81
N ARG A 149 -18.27 -18.11 1.16
CA ARG A 149 -17.94 -18.08 -0.26
C ARG A 149 -16.47 -18.33 -0.56
N GLN A 150 -15.60 -17.89 0.35
CA GLN A 150 -14.15 -18.07 0.22
C GLN A 150 -13.64 -19.16 1.16
N LYS A 151 -12.84 -20.11 0.63
CA LYS A 151 -12.19 -21.13 1.46
C LYS A 151 -11.15 -20.47 2.37
N THR A 152 -11.46 -20.39 3.66
CA THR A 152 -10.51 -19.98 4.69
C THR A 152 -9.52 -21.11 4.93
N ARG A 153 -8.24 -20.90 4.67
CA ARG A 153 -7.19 -21.85 5.06
C ARG A 153 -6.72 -21.52 6.47
N SER A 154 -6.81 -22.49 7.39
CA SER A 154 -6.03 -22.44 8.61
C SER A 154 -4.54 -22.37 8.25
N VAL A 155 -3.79 -21.49 8.90
CA VAL A 155 -2.34 -21.41 8.77
C VAL A 155 -1.75 -22.74 9.21
N ARG A 156 -1.42 -23.62 8.26
CA ARG A 156 -0.62 -24.82 8.54
C ARG A 156 0.85 -24.44 8.46
N GLU A 157 1.57 -24.81 9.49
CA GLU A 157 2.98 -24.50 9.75
C GLU A 157 3.99 -25.14 8.75
N SER A 158 3.56 -25.75 7.69
CA SER A 158 4.46 -26.42 6.75
C SER A 158 3.90 -26.48 5.33
N ASP A 159 4.02 -25.38 4.56
CA ASP A 159 4.31 -25.55 3.14
C ASP A 159 4.68 -24.19 2.47
N GLN A 160 5.94 -24.04 2.09
CA GLN A 160 6.48 -22.85 1.42
C GLN A 160 6.14 -22.78 -0.09
N ARG A 161 5.15 -23.52 -0.57
CA ARG A 161 4.70 -23.50 -1.97
C ARG A 161 3.18 -23.48 -2.07
N GLY A 162 2.59 -22.36 -1.63
CA GLY A 162 1.16 -22.08 -1.78
C GLY A 162 0.80 -21.72 -3.22
N ARG A 163 0.29 -22.65 -3.98
CA ARG A 163 -0.40 -22.40 -5.25
C ARG A 163 -1.68 -21.63 -4.93
N HIS A 164 -1.74 -20.33 -5.32
CA HIS A 164 -2.91 -19.47 -5.16
C HIS A 164 -4.12 -20.06 -5.88
N THR A 165 -5.23 -20.23 -5.13
CA THR A 165 -6.41 -20.91 -5.65
C THR A 165 -7.45 -19.97 -6.26
N THR A 166 -7.26 -18.64 -6.19
CA THR A 166 -8.18 -17.66 -6.76
C THR A 166 -7.50 -16.96 -7.97
N THR A 167 -7.81 -17.44 -9.17
CA THR A 167 -7.30 -16.88 -10.44
C THR A 167 -8.22 -15.81 -11.03
N HIS A 168 -9.41 -15.61 -10.48
CA HIS A 168 -10.39 -14.68 -11.02
C HIS A 168 -10.51 -13.40 -10.20
N ARG A 169 -10.65 -12.27 -10.90
CA ARG A 169 -11.04 -10.99 -10.32
C ARG A 169 -12.54 -11.00 -10.21
N GLU A 170 -13.06 -10.73 -9.05
CA GLU A 170 -14.50 -10.75 -8.79
C GLU A 170 -14.96 -9.41 -8.19
N LEU A 171 -16.09 -8.91 -8.67
CA LEU A 171 -16.84 -7.83 -8.05
C LEU A 171 -18.03 -8.46 -7.37
N VAL A 172 -18.11 -8.32 -6.06
CA VAL A 172 -19.12 -8.94 -5.22
C VAL A 172 -20.03 -7.85 -4.67
N VAL A 173 -21.35 -8.05 -4.81
CA VAL A 173 -22.33 -7.17 -4.17
C VAL A 173 -22.57 -7.67 -2.75
N LEU A 174 -22.37 -6.80 -1.77
CA LEU A 174 -22.63 -7.10 -0.36
C LEU A 174 -24.14 -7.01 -0.07
N PRO A 175 -24.65 -7.71 0.97
CA PRO A 175 -26.06 -7.65 1.34
C PRO A 175 -26.59 -6.23 1.60
N GLY A 176 -25.73 -5.31 2.08
CA GLY A 176 -26.02 -3.90 2.30
C GLY A 176 -25.97 -3.03 1.03
N GLY A 177 -25.69 -3.61 -0.15
CA GLY A 177 -25.62 -2.88 -1.44
C GLY A 177 -24.25 -2.26 -1.74
N GLY A 178 -23.28 -2.33 -0.84
CA GLY A 178 -21.90 -2.01 -1.12
C GLY A 178 -21.26 -3.02 -2.07
N LEU A 179 -20.14 -2.65 -2.67
CA LEU A 179 -19.39 -3.47 -3.63
C LEU A 179 -18.02 -3.83 -3.10
N LEU A 180 -17.64 -5.09 -3.23
CA LEU A 180 -16.32 -5.59 -2.84
C LEU A 180 -15.55 -6.06 -4.08
N VAL A 181 -14.34 -5.52 -4.27
CA VAL A 181 -13.40 -6.00 -5.28
C VAL A 181 -12.47 -7.02 -4.66
N ASP A 182 -12.62 -8.28 -5.04
CA ASP A 182 -11.66 -9.34 -4.70
C ASP A 182 -10.72 -9.59 -5.89
N THR A 183 -9.49 -9.14 -5.72
CA THR A 183 -8.46 -9.28 -6.75
C THR A 183 -7.23 -9.93 -6.15
N PRO A 184 -6.87 -11.17 -6.55
CA PRO A 184 -5.67 -11.86 -6.07
C PRO A 184 -4.39 -11.05 -6.26
N GLY A 185 -4.30 -10.27 -7.34
CA GLY A 185 -3.17 -9.41 -7.65
C GLY A 185 -2.97 -8.22 -6.71
N LEU A 186 -4.01 -7.77 -5.99
CA LEU A 186 -3.89 -6.74 -4.95
C LEU A 186 -3.16 -7.26 -3.71
N ARG A 187 -3.10 -8.58 -3.50
CA ARG A 187 -2.47 -9.21 -2.33
C ARG A 187 -0.95 -9.12 -2.34
N GLU A 188 -0.34 -8.98 -3.52
CA GLU A 188 1.11 -9.04 -3.75
C GLU A 188 1.61 -7.88 -4.64
N ILE A 189 1.06 -6.68 -4.47
CA ILE A 189 1.48 -5.54 -5.29
C ILE A 189 2.94 -5.23 -4.95
N GLN A 190 3.83 -5.53 -5.90
CA GLN A 190 5.13 -4.89 -5.93
C GLN A 190 4.90 -3.42 -6.22
N LEU A 191 5.43 -2.56 -5.36
CA LEU A 191 5.22 -1.13 -5.41
C LEU A 191 5.39 -0.58 -6.84
N TRP A 192 4.33 -0.02 -7.37
CA TRP A 192 4.43 1.14 -8.24
C TRP A 192 4.12 2.35 -7.34
N ALA A 193 5.06 2.71 -6.48
CA ALA A 193 4.95 3.92 -5.71
C ALA A 193 5.53 5.05 -6.54
N SER A 194 4.84 6.19 -6.55
CA SER A 194 5.35 7.44 -7.04
C SER A 194 5.86 8.30 -5.88
N GLU A 195 6.58 9.38 -6.20
CA GLU A 195 6.94 10.39 -5.21
C GLU A 195 5.69 11.02 -4.58
N GLU A 196 4.58 11.16 -5.33
CA GLU A 196 3.31 11.72 -4.84
C GLU A 196 2.65 10.81 -3.79
N GLY A 197 2.58 9.50 -4.05
CA GLY A 197 2.07 8.53 -3.07
C GLY A 197 2.94 8.47 -1.80
N LEU A 198 4.27 8.60 -1.96
CA LEU A 198 5.19 8.68 -0.84
C LEU A 198 4.98 9.96 -0.03
N ALA A 199 4.89 11.12 -0.70
CA ALA A 199 4.65 12.41 -0.06
C ALA A 199 3.34 12.41 0.74
N SER A 200 2.28 11.83 0.19
CA SER A 200 0.99 11.70 0.89
C SER A 200 1.07 10.80 2.13
N ALA A 201 1.81 9.68 2.04
CA ALA A 201 1.97 8.76 3.17
C ALA A 201 2.88 9.29 4.28
N PHE A 202 3.79 10.22 3.94
CA PHE A 202 4.76 10.84 4.85
C PHE A 202 4.62 12.36 4.89
N GLU A 203 3.39 12.85 4.90
CA GLU A 203 3.07 14.28 4.92
C GLU A 203 3.72 15.01 6.11
N ASP A 204 3.90 14.32 7.23
CA ASP A 204 4.61 14.78 8.42
C ASP A 204 6.08 15.11 8.12
N VAL A 205 6.78 14.28 7.37
CA VAL A 205 8.17 14.51 6.92
C VAL A 205 8.22 15.59 5.85
N GLU A 206 7.31 15.53 4.87
CA GLU A 206 7.25 16.48 3.76
C GLU A 206 6.94 17.91 4.20
N LYS A 207 6.15 18.10 5.25
CA LYS A 207 5.89 19.43 5.87
C LYS A 207 7.13 20.03 6.53
N LEU A 208 8.07 19.21 6.99
CA LEU A 208 9.34 19.67 7.60
C LEU A 208 10.41 19.97 6.54
N ALA A 209 10.39 19.26 5.41
CA ALA A 209 11.42 19.33 4.37
C ALA A 209 11.70 20.76 3.83
N PRO A 210 10.70 21.67 3.63
CA PRO A 210 10.94 23.04 3.21
C PRO A 210 11.80 23.88 4.19
N GLY A 211 11.88 23.47 5.47
CA GLY A 211 12.73 24.08 6.48
C GLY A 211 14.20 23.67 6.42
N CYS A 212 14.59 22.72 5.55
CA CYS A 212 15.98 22.33 5.38
C CYS A 212 16.81 23.43 4.70
N LYS A 213 18.07 23.55 5.12
CA LYS A 213 19.03 24.51 4.54
C LYS A 213 19.29 24.26 3.05
N PHE A 214 19.30 22.99 2.62
CA PHE A 214 19.55 22.61 1.23
C PHE A 214 18.27 22.13 0.56
N ARG A 215 18.04 22.52 -0.70
CA ARG A 215 16.85 22.15 -1.48
C ARG A 215 16.84 20.68 -1.89
N ASP A 216 18.00 20.06 -1.99
CA ASP A 216 18.24 18.67 -2.36
C ASP A 216 18.57 17.79 -1.15
N CYS A 217 18.15 18.24 0.05
CA CYS A 217 18.37 17.51 1.30
C CYS A 217 17.76 16.11 1.24
N VAL A 218 18.56 15.10 1.55
CA VAL A 218 18.10 13.70 1.63
C VAL A 218 17.83 13.28 3.08
N HIS A 219 18.01 14.20 4.04
CA HIS A 219 17.77 14.03 5.47
C HIS A 219 18.61 12.94 6.13
N GLU A 220 19.85 12.71 5.66
CA GLU A 220 20.77 11.69 6.22
C GLU A 220 21.73 12.29 7.25
N SER A 221 22.49 13.31 6.85
CA SER A 221 23.54 13.93 7.69
C SER A 221 23.79 15.40 7.36
N GLU A 222 22.93 16.01 6.57
CA GLU A 222 23.13 17.38 6.09
C GLU A 222 23.00 18.40 7.23
N PRO A 223 23.95 19.33 7.35
CA PRO A 223 23.90 20.35 8.39
C PRO A 223 22.75 21.32 8.14
N GLY A 224 21.95 21.58 9.18
CA GLY A 224 20.76 22.44 9.07
C GLY A 224 19.56 21.73 8.41
N CYS A 225 19.49 20.40 8.53
CA CYS A 225 18.32 19.64 8.13
C CYS A 225 17.20 19.76 9.17
N ALA A 226 16.04 20.31 8.78
CA ALA A 226 14.90 20.49 9.66
C ALA A 226 14.25 19.14 10.08
N VAL A 227 14.32 18.15 9.22
CA VAL A 227 13.79 16.81 9.51
C VAL A 227 14.63 16.09 10.57
N LEU A 228 15.97 16.18 10.49
CA LEU A 228 16.86 15.65 11.54
C LEU A 228 16.67 16.39 12.86
N ALA A 229 16.54 17.72 12.83
CA ALA A 229 16.24 18.50 14.02
C ALA A 229 14.92 18.06 14.66
N ALA A 230 13.88 17.76 13.89
CA ALA A 230 12.61 17.24 14.39
C ALA A 230 12.76 15.88 15.09
N VAL A 231 13.68 15.02 14.63
CA VAL A 231 14.03 13.75 15.31
C VAL A 231 14.76 14.05 16.61
N ASP A 232 15.74 14.95 16.62
CA ASP A 232 16.51 15.32 17.82
C ASP A 232 15.61 15.92 18.90
N TYR A 233 14.56 16.67 18.50
CA TYR A 233 13.55 17.22 19.42
C TYR A 233 12.44 16.23 19.82
N GLY A 234 12.42 15.03 19.23
CA GLY A 234 11.42 14.00 19.51
C GLY A 234 10.03 14.26 18.90
N SER A 235 9.89 15.22 17.99
CA SER A 235 8.63 15.48 17.27
C SER A 235 8.41 14.57 16.07
N LEU A 236 9.45 13.90 15.60
CA LEU A 236 9.43 12.84 14.59
C LEU A 236 10.24 11.64 15.14
N SER A 237 9.73 10.41 15.00
CA SER A 237 10.51 9.26 15.47
C SER A 237 11.61 8.87 14.46
N GLU A 238 12.73 8.34 14.97
CA GLU A 238 13.82 7.86 14.15
C GLU A 238 13.38 6.73 13.21
N GLU A 239 12.52 5.84 13.72
CA GLU A 239 11.95 4.73 12.95
C GLU A 239 11.10 5.23 11.78
N ARG A 240 10.33 6.30 11.98
CA ARG A 240 9.50 6.93 10.95
C ARG A 240 10.37 7.50 9.83
N LEU A 241 11.43 8.24 10.20
CA LEU A 241 12.39 8.78 9.24
C LEU A 241 13.14 7.66 8.50
N ALA A 242 13.55 6.60 9.19
CA ALA A 242 14.20 5.45 8.57
C ALA A 242 13.30 4.74 7.55
N SER A 243 11.99 4.63 7.86
CA SER A 243 11.00 4.06 6.93
C SER A 243 10.83 4.94 5.69
N TYR A 244 10.68 6.26 5.87
CA TYR A 244 10.62 7.22 4.77
C TYR A 244 11.82 7.11 3.83
N ARG A 245 13.05 7.15 4.37
CA ARG A 245 14.28 7.02 3.58
C ARG A 245 14.32 5.73 2.78
N LYS A 246 13.96 4.62 3.41
CA LYS A 246 13.93 3.31 2.75
C LYS A 246 12.94 3.28 1.60
N LEU A 247 11.71 3.74 1.81
CA LEU A 247 10.67 3.76 0.78
C LEU A 247 11.02 4.73 -0.35
N ARG A 248 11.58 5.91 -0.02
CA ARG A 248 12.07 6.88 -1.01
C ARG A 248 13.17 6.28 -1.89
N ALA A 249 14.14 5.56 -1.29
CA ALA A 249 15.19 4.88 -2.05
C ALA A 249 14.62 3.77 -2.96
N GLU A 250 13.60 3.04 -2.51
CA GLU A 250 12.90 2.05 -3.34
C GLU A 250 12.18 2.70 -4.52
N VAL A 251 11.42 3.79 -4.31
CA VAL A 251 10.73 4.55 -5.36
C VAL A 251 11.75 5.04 -6.39
N ARG A 252 12.81 5.73 -5.95
CA ARG A 252 13.87 6.23 -6.83
C ARG A 252 14.56 5.10 -7.62
N SER A 253 14.84 3.97 -6.97
CA SER A 253 15.42 2.80 -7.65
C SER A 253 14.52 2.23 -8.74
N LEU A 254 13.21 2.29 -8.53
CA LEU A 254 12.23 1.86 -9.52
C LEU A 254 12.18 2.84 -10.70
N ASP A 255 12.20 4.15 -10.46
CA ASP A 255 12.19 5.17 -11.52
C ASP A 255 13.45 5.08 -12.38
N ILE A 256 14.63 4.97 -11.75
CA ILE A 256 15.90 4.78 -12.47
C ILE A 256 15.87 3.53 -13.34
N ARG A 257 15.33 2.40 -12.85
CA ARG A 257 15.25 1.16 -13.64
C ARG A 257 14.40 1.27 -14.89
N HIS A 258 13.49 2.24 -14.92
CA HIS A 258 12.46 2.32 -15.94
C HIS A 258 12.54 3.55 -16.84
N ASP A 259 13.37 4.53 -16.46
CA ASP A 259 13.64 5.71 -17.29
C ASP A 259 15.07 5.63 -17.85
N PRO A 260 15.21 5.47 -19.18
CA PRO A 260 16.52 5.43 -19.83
C PRO A 260 17.35 6.69 -19.63
N GLU A 261 16.70 7.86 -19.43
CA GLU A 261 17.40 9.12 -19.19
C GLU A 261 17.96 9.15 -17.76
N LEU A 262 17.16 8.76 -16.78
CA LEU A 262 17.61 8.61 -15.39
C LEU A 262 18.74 7.58 -15.24
N GLN A 263 18.65 6.45 -15.97
CA GLN A 263 19.75 5.46 -16.01
C GLN A 263 21.05 6.06 -16.57
N ARG A 264 20.95 6.88 -17.62
CA ARG A 264 22.15 7.54 -18.22
C ARG A 264 22.72 8.56 -17.24
N ALA A 265 21.86 9.35 -16.60
CA ALA A 265 22.27 10.34 -15.60
C ALA A 265 22.97 9.68 -14.39
N GLU A 266 22.40 8.58 -13.86
CA GLU A 266 22.98 7.84 -12.75
C GLU A 266 24.34 7.21 -13.15
N LYS A 267 24.44 6.58 -14.32
CA LYS A 267 25.71 6.07 -14.84
C LYS A 267 26.77 7.17 -15.00
N ALA A 268 26.36 8.35 -15.44
CA ALA A 268 27.26 9.51 -15.57
C ALA A 268 27.72 9.99 -14.19
N HIS A 269 26.83 10.07 -13.20
CA HIS A 269 27.13 10.42 -11.82
C HIS A 269 28.13 9.45 -11.19
N TRP A 270 27.90 8.15 -11.29
CA TRP A 270 28.84 7.13 -10.80
C TRP A 270 30.21 7.19 -11.47
N ARG A 271 30.25 7.43 -12.79
CA ARG A 271 31.54 7.64 -13.50
C ARG A 271 32.28 8.85 -12.97
N SER A 272 31.60 9.95 -12.65
CA SER A 272 32.19 11.15 -12.06
C SER A 272 32.80 10.86 -10.69
N ILE A 273 32.04 10.17 -9.80
CA ILE A 273 32.52 9.78 -8.48
C ILE A 273 33.75 8.85 -8.59
N HIS A 274 33.69 7.83 -9.42
CA HIS A 274 34.82 6.93 -9.63
C HIS A 274 36.07 7.65 -10.18
N LYS A 275 35.87 8.67 -11.02
CA LYS A 275 36.95 9.49 -11.53
C LYS A 275 37.58 10.35 -10.43
N SER A 276 36.77 10.98 -9.58
CA SER A 276 37.27 11.78 -8.45
C SER A 276 37.98 10.95 -7.39
N VAL A 277 37.51 9.74 -7.08
CA VAL A 277 38.16 8.81 -6.13
C VAL A 277 39.51 8.32 -6.67
N LYS A 278 39.65 8.10 -7.99
CA LYS A 278 40.92 7.73 -8.61
C LYS A 278 41.94 8.88 -8.59
N VAL A 279 41.49 10.14 -8.61
CA VAL A 279 42.38 11.33 -8.57
C VAL A 279 42.92 11.60 -7.16
N HIS A 280 42.26 11.09 -6.09
CA HIS A 280 42.74 11.18 -4.71
C HIS A 280 43.03 9.79 -4.14
N PRO A 281 44.15 9.13 -4.50
CA PRO A 281 44.55 7.91 -3.85
C PRO A 281 44.87 8.25 -2.40
N LYS A 282 44.33 7.46 -1.44
CA LYS A 282 44.62 7.58 -0.02
C LYS A 282 46.15 7.72 0.17
N ARG A 283 46.59 8.85 0.71
CA ARG A 283 47.90 8.96 1.30
C ARG A 283 47.95 7.99 2.47
N SER A 284 48.50 6.82 2.25
CA SER A 284 48.93 5.91 3.32
C SER A 284 50.10 6.56 4.06
N SER A 285 49.86 6.93 5.29
CA SER A 285 50.89 7.15 6.30
C SER A 285 50.97 5.92 7.15
#